data_97ff77f0904df312bf45bc835cac797f
#
_entry.id   97ff77f0904df312bf45bc835cac797f
#
_cell.length_a   1.000
_cell.length_b   1.000
_cell.length_c   1.000
_cell.angle_alpha   90.00
_cell.angle_beta   90.00
_cell.angle_gamma   90.00
#
_symmetry.space_group_name_H-M   'P 1'
#
loop_
_entity.id
_entity.type
_entity.pdbx_description
1 polymer ?
#
loop_
_entity_poly.entity_id
_entity_poly.type
_entity_poly.pdbx_seq_one_letter_code
_entity_poly.pdbx_strand_id
1 'polypeptide(L)'
;MQYTASHSYHAHLRVFVLFFVAALLLSNPLRAQQVFNTIKLSPEDENRGLNGVQKNFYFATKDSPSDDDYQNAGYFGQRLRPYLAGNNEALENLNLYRRQKWLFLAERAVFMGSVATYGAQVLQGDGEQRYFDNRQKVVIGVAAVSLLSNIFITRHTNEHFERAVSVYNAGQPAARNTGSLIQRLAPSGIGVAAAPTGQPQLALRWQIR
;
A
#
# COMPACT_ATOMS: atom_id res chain seq x y z
N MET A 1 31.56 -68.31 20.32
CA MET A 1 30.60 -67.39 20.98
C MET A 1 30.76 -66.01 20.43
N GLN A 2 30.06 -65.68 19.38
CA GLN A 2 29.98 -64.33 18.83
C GLN A 2 28.78 -64.25 17.88
N TYR A 3 27.59 -63.84 18.32
CA TYR A 3 26.49 -63.40 17.46
C TYR A 3 25.28 -62.99 18.33
N THR A 4 25.34 -61.84 19.03
CA THR A 4 24.11 -61.27 19.63
C THR A 4 24.08 -59.73 19.69
N ALA A 5 25.08 -59.00 19.08
CA ALA A 5 25.14 -57.53 19.20
C ALA A 5 24.45 -56.75 18.05
N SER A 6 24.12 -57.41 16.94
CA SER A 6 23.63 -56.73 15.71
C SER A 6 22.13 -56.37 15.76
N HIS A 7 21.31 -57.10 16.51
CA HIS A 7 19.85 -56.87 16.51
C HIS A 7 19.40 -55.60 17.28
N SER A 8 20.17 -55.21 18.29
CA SER A 8 19.82 -54.08 19.16
C SER A 8 19.97 -52.72 18.45
N TYR A 9 20.98 -52.53 17.62
CA TYR A 9 21.23 -51.27 16.91
C TYR A 9 20.13 -50.90 15.88
N HIS A 10 19.58 -51.89 15.21
CA HIS A 10 18.51 -51.66 14.21
C HIS A 10 17.17 -51.29 14.86
N ALA A 11 16.92 -51.76 16.08
CA ALA A 11 15.72 -51.41 16.82
C ALA A 11 15.78 -49.93 17.30
N HIS A 12 16.91 -49.52 17.87
CA HIS A 12 17.12 -48.13 18.29
C HIS A 12 17.13 -47.13 17.15
N LEU A 13 17.71 -47.47 16.01
CA LEU A 13 17.71 -46.65 14.84
C LEU A 13 16.29 -46.43 14.29
N ARG A 14 15.46 -47.46 14.23
CA ARG A 14 14.06 -47.35 13.81
C ARG A 14 13.22 -46.48 14.73
N VAL A 15 13.40 -46.59 16.03
CA VAL A 15 12.71 -45.77 17.03
C VAL A 15 13.15 -44.28 16.87
N PHE A 16 14.45 -44.04 16.67
CA PHE A 16 14.97 -42.68 16.49
C PHE A 16 14.44 -42.03 15.20
N VAL A 17 14.40 -42.77 14.09
CA VAL A 17 13.85 -42.28 12.79
C VAL A 17 12.35 -41.98 12.93
N LEU A 18 11.58 -42.85 13.62
CA LEU A 18 10.15 -42.60 13.85
C LEU A 18 9.91 -41.37 14.70
N PHE A 19 10.72 -41.17 15.76
CA PHE A 19 10.64 -39.99 16.61
C PHE A 19 11.00 -38.71 15.86
N PHE A 20 12.02 -38.76 14.99
CA PHE A 20 12.43 -37.62 14.18
C PHE A 20 11.37 -37.26 13.13
N VAL A 21 10.76 -38.23 12.48
CA VAL A 21 9.66 -38.03 11.52
C VAL A 21 8.41 -37.48 12.26
N ALA A 22 8.09 -38.00 13.42
CA ALA A 22 6.99 -37.46 14.25
C ALA A 22 7.25 -36.02 14.69
N ALA A 23 8.49 -35.68 15.09
CA ALA A 23 8.88 -34.31 15.42
C ALA A 23 8.78 -33.34 14.23
N LEU A 24 9.13 -33.80 13.02
CA LEU A 24 8.96 -33.03 11.77
C LEU A 24 7.48 -32.86 11.38
N LEU A 25 6.62 -33.84 11.65
CA LEU A 25 5.19 -33.75 11.41
C LEU A 25 4.46 -32.89 12.45
N LEU A 26 4.99 -32.78 13.67
CA LEU A 26 4.47 -31.93 14.74
C LEU A 26 4.99 -30.50 14.67
N SER A 27 6.02 -30.22 13.87
CA SER A 27 6.43 -28.86 13.53
C SER A 27 5.45 -28.27 12.52
N ASN A 28 4.15 -28.20 12.91
CA ASN A 28 3.24 -27.28 12.24
C ASN A 28 3.88 -25.90 12.37
N PRO A 29 4.18 -25.18 11.26
CA PRO A 29 4.51 -23.78 11.38
C PRO A 29 3.32 -23.16 12.12
N LEU A 30 3.55 -22.69 13.33
CA LEU A 30 2.66 -21.75 13.97
C LEU A 30 2.54 -20.61 12.96
N ARG A 31 1.56 -20.70 12.07
CA ARG A 31 1.06 -19.52 11.37
C ARG A 31 0.58 -18.64 12.51
N ALA A 32 1.45 -17.75 12.94
CA ALA A 32 1.04 -16.65 13.78
C ALA A 32 -0.25 -16.15 13.12
N GLN A 33 -1.37 -16.28 13.80
CA GLN A 33 -2.60 -15.65 13.36
C GLN A 33 -2.24 -14.20 13.22
N GLN A 34 -2.04 -13.76 11.96
CA GLN A 34 -1.91 -12.35 11.68
C GLN A 34 -3.25 -11.77 12.15
N VAL A 35 -3.18 -11.07 13.26
CA VAL A 35 -4.29 -10.23 13.69
C VAL A 35 -4.46 -9.25 12.54
N PHE A 36 -5.48 -9.49 11.72
CA PHE A 36 -5.78 -8.69 10.55
C PHE A 36 -6.33 -7.36 11.06
N ASN A 37 -5.44 -6.42 11.32
CA ASN A 37 -5.82 -5.09 11.73
C ASN A 37 -6.08 -4.25 10.47
N THR A 38 -7.22 -3.62 10.41
CA THR A 38 -7.52 -2.61 9.40
C THR A 38 -6.51 -1.46 9.52
N ILE A 39 -5.93 -1.04 8.41
CA ILE A 39 -5.04 0.12 8.38
C ILE A 39 -5.90 1.36 8.10
N LYS A 40 -5.83 2.35 9.00
CA LYS A 40 -6.48 3.65 8.83
C LYS A 40 -5.44 4.73 8.61
N LEU A 41 -5.70 5.62 7.68
CA LEU A 41 -4.93 6.83 7.50
C LEU A 41 -5.38 7.89 8.51
N SER A 42 -4.50 8.83 8.83
CA SER A 42 -4.90 9.99 9.63
C SER A 42 -5.97 10.81 8.90
N PRO A 43 -6.86 11.51 9.60
CA PRO A 43 -7.88 12.35 8.98
C PRO A 43 -7.31 13.40 8.01
N GLU A 44 -6.11 13.93 8.31
CA GLU A 44 -5.40 14.84 7.42
C GLU A 44 -5.00 14.15 6.11
N ASP A 45 -4.54 12.90 6.18
CA ASP A 45 -4.08 12.13 5.04
C ASP A 45 -5.24 11.57 4.20
N GLU A 46 -6.34 11.17 4.83
CA GLU A 46 -7.58 10.79 4.12
C GLU A 46 -8.14 11.94 3.29
N ASN A 47 -8.06 13.18 3.81
CA ASN A 47 -8.55 14.38 3.13
C ASN A 47 -7.52 15.05 2.22
N ARG A 48 -6.28 14.54 2.16
CA ARG A 48 -5.20 15.16 1.39
C ARG A 48 -5.49 15.25 -0.10
N GLY A 49 -6.18 14.25 -0.67
CA GLY A 49 -6.43 14.11 -2.08
C GLY A 49 -5.17 13.85 -2.92
N LEU A 50 -5.38 13.49 -4.19
CA LEU A 50 -4.29 13.06 -5.07
C LEU A 50 -3.25 14.16 -5.35
N ASN A 51 -3.67 15.42 -5.40
CA ASN A 51 -2.80 16.57 -5.66
C ASN A 51 -2.28 17.25 -4.38
N GLY A 52 -2.49 16.63 -3.23
CA GLY A 52 -2.07 17.16 -1.94
C GLY A 52 -0.56 17.18 -1.75
N VAL A 53 -0.13 17.88 -0.71
CA VAL A 53 1.29 18.13 -0.42
C VAL A 53 2.05 16.82 -0.20
N GLN A 54 3.29 16.74 -0.72
CA GLN A 54 4.19 15.59 -0.59
C GLN A 54 4.79 15.47 0.82
N LYS A 55 3.94 15.24 1.82
CA LYS A 55 4.32 14.90 3.20
C LYS A 55 4.41 13.38 3.38
N ASN A 56 4.95 12.95 4.51
CA ASN A 56 4.83 11.57 4.94
C ASN A 56 3.37 11.28 5.30
N PHE A 57 2.94 10.05 5.09
CA PHE A 57 1.65 9.57 5.53
C PHE A 57 1.72 9.06 6.97
N TYR A 58 0.62 9.20 7.70
CA TYR A 58 0.43 8.65 9.03
C TYR A 58 -0.67 7.59 8.99
N PHE A 59 -0.42 6.47 9.65
CA PHE A 59 -1.33 5.35 9.68
C PHE A 59 -1.46 4.75 11.08
N ALA A 60 -2.59 4.14 11.36
CA ALA A 60 -2.85 3.37 12.56
C ALA A 60 -3.36 1.97 12.18
N THR A 61 -3.11 1.00 13.06
CA THR A 61 -3.52 -0.41 12.87
C THR A 61 -4.64 -0.82 13.82
N LYS A 62 -5.30 0.15 14.46
CA LYS A 62 -6.44 -0.05 15.36
C LYS A 62 -7.73 0.33 14.66
N ASP A 63 -8.83 -0.35 15.01
CA ASP A 63 -10.14 -0.06 14.41
C ASP A 63 -10.69 1.31 14.82
N SER A 64 -10.36 1.77 16.02
CA SER A 64 -10.73 3.10 16.53
C SER A 64 -9.49 3.78 17.08
N PRO A 65 -8.62 4.36 16.22
CA PRO A 65 -7.41 5.00 16.66
C PRO A 65 -7.71 6.36 17.31
N SER A 66 -6.98 6.69 18.39
CA SER A 66 -6.82 8.04 18.91
C SER A 66 -5.70 8.76 18.16
N ASP A 67 -5.56 10.07 18.34
CA ASP A 67 -4.52 10.85 17.66
C ASP A 67 -3.09 10.33 17.93
N ASP A 68 -2.83 9.81 19.13
CA ASP A 68 -1.54 9.25 19.54
C ASP A 68 -1.23 7.87 18.90
N ASP A 69 -2.22 7.20 18.33
CA ASP A 69 -2.05 5.89 17.69
C ASP A 69 -1.50 5.96 16.27
N TYR A 70 -1.52 7.15 15.65
CA TYR A 70 -1.02 7.33 14.31
C TYR A 70 0.50 7.40 14.27
N GLN A 71 1.11 6.50 13.51
CA GLN A 71 2.54 6.43 13.31
C GLN A 71 2.92 6.87 11.90
N ASN A 72 4.08 7.52 11.78
CA ASN A 72 4.60 7.98 10.50
C ASN A 72 5.04 6.78 9.64
N ALA A 73 4.53 6.67 8.42
CA ALA A 73 4.88 5.60 7.48
C ALA A 73 6.34 5.67 6.98
N GLY A 74 7.02 6.79 7.22
CA GLY A 74 8.33 7.09 6.69
C GLY A 74 8.28 7.61 5.26
N TYR A 75 9.35 8.28 4.82
CA TYR A 75 9.36 8.97 3.53
C TYR A 75 9.06 8.05 2.33
N PHE A 76 9.55 6.81 2.40
CA PHE A 76 9.34 5.78 1.38
C PHE A 76 8.29 4.73 1.76
N GLY A 77 7.51 4.95 2.81
CA GLY A 77 6.52 3.99 3.29
C GLY A 77 7.11 2.75 3.98
N GLN A 78 8.40 2.80 4.36
CA GLN A 78 9.11 1.63 4.88
C GLN A 78 8.53 1.08 6.18
N ARG A 79 7.92 1.93 7.02
CA ARG A 79 7.31 1.50 8.29
C ARG A 79 5.94 0.86 8.10
N LEU A 80 5.26 1.17 6.99
CA LEU A 80 3.99 0.52 6.63
C LEU A 80 4.21 -0.89 6.06
N ARG A 81 5.36 -1.13 5.43
CA ARG A 81 5.66 -2.37 4.70
C ARG A 81 5.44 -3.67 5.51
N PRO A 82 5.85 -3.79 6.78
CA PRO A 82 5.62 -5.01 7.57
C PRO A 82 4.15 -5.35 7.76
N TYR A 83 3.30 -4.33 7.86
CA TYR A 83 1.86 -4.50 8.04
C TYR A 83 1.15 -4.97 6.77
N LEU A 84 1.70 -4.66 5.59
CA LEU A 84 1.19 -5.12 4.30
C LEU A 84 1.67 -6.54 3.93
N ALA A 85 2.48 -7.18 4.79
CA ALA A 85 3.01 -8.51 4.53
C ALA A 85 1.86 -9.51 4.30
N GLY A 86 2.00 -10.32 3.22
CA GLY A 86 0.97 -11.27 2.80
C GLY A 86 -0.01 -10.74 1.75
N ASN A 87 -0.03 -9.44 1.44
CA ASN A 87 -0.79 -8.87 0.34
C ASN A 87 0.15 -8.32 -0.74
N ASN A 88 0.39 -9.13 -1.79
CA ASN A 88 1.35 -8.79 -2.84
C ASN A 88 0.94 -7.55 -3.62
N GLU A 89 -0.36 -7.34 -3.88
CA GLU A 89 -0.84 -6.17 -4.62
C GLU A 89 -0.64 -4.88 -3.81
N ALA A 90 -0.90 -4.92 -2.51
CA ALA A 90 -0.62 -3.78 -1.62
C ALA A 90 0.88 -3.46 -1.56
N LEU A 91 1.74 -4.48 -1.48
CA LEU A 91 3.19 -4.30 -1.51
C LEU A 91 3.69 -3.75 -2.86
N GLU A 92 3.09 -4.14 -3.98
CA GLU A 92 3.41 -3.60 -5.29
C GLU A 92 3.06 -2.10 -5.36
N ASN A 93 1.87 -1.71 -4.93
CA ASN A 93 1.50 -0.30 -4.86
C ASN A 93 2.44 0.51 -3.95
N LEU A 94 2.88 -0.06 -2.82
CA LEU A 94 3.88 0.59 -1.96
C LEU A 94 5.26 0.71 -2.65
N ASN A 95 5.66 -0.25 -3.48
CA ASN A 95 6.88 -0.15 -4.29
C ASN A 95 6.75 0.95 -5.36
N LEU A 96 5.58 1.08 -6.00
CA LEU A 96 5.30 2.17 -6.94
C LEU A 96 5.33 3.53 -6.23
N TYR A 97 4.73 3.65 -5.04
CA TYR A 97 4.86 4.84 -4.20
C TYR A 97 6.33 5.21 -3.94
N ARG A 98 7.16 4.24 -3.53
CA ARG A 98 8.59 4.45 -3.32
C ARG A 98 9.30 4.95 -4.58
N ARG A 99 8.98 4.38 -5.75
CA ARG A 99 9.52 4.82 -7.04
C ARG A 99 9.12 6.27 -7.34
N GLN A 100 7.87 6.63 -7.11
CA GLN A 100 7.40 8.01 -7.30
C GLN A 100 8.10 8.99 -6.35
N LYS A 101 8.39 8.60 -5.10
CA LYS A 101 9.17 9.43 -4.17
C LYS A 101 10.60 9.68 -4.67
N TRP A 102 11.23 8.70 -5.32
CA TRP A 102 12.53 8.91 -5.97
C TRP A 102 12.43 9.86 -7.16
N LEU A 103 11.39 9.75 -7.97
CA LEU A 103 11.14 10.67 -9.08
C LEU A 103 10.92 12.10 -8.57
N PHE A 104 10.20 12.25 -7.46
CA PHE A 104 10.02 13.55 -6.81
C PHE A 104 11.36 14.17 -6.37
N LEU A 105 12.24 13.39 -5.76
CA LEU A 105 13.56 13.87 -5.37
C LEU A 105 14.42 14.27 -6.58
N ALA A 106 14.39 13.45 -7.63
CA ALA A 106 15.10 13.75 -8.88
C ALA A 106 14.57 15.04 -9.54
N GLU A 107 13.26 15.19 -9.60
CA GLU A 107 12.62 16.42 -10.11
C GLU A 107 13.06 17.65 -9.29
N ARG A 108 13.06 17.57 -7.97
CA ARG A 108 13.51 18.66 -7.09
C ARG A 108 14.99 19.01 -7.33
N ALA A 109 15.83 18.01 -7.53
CA ALA A 109 17.23 18.24 -7.84
C ALA A 109 17.41 18.96 -9.21
N VAL A 110 16.65 18.56 -10.23
CA VAL A 110 16.65 19.21 -11.54
C VAL A 110 16.16 20.65 -11.44
N PHE A 111 15.04 20.87 -10.75
CA PHE A 111 14.49 22.21 -10.55
C PHE A 111 15.49 23.14 -9.83
N MET A 112 16.02 22.70 -8.68
CA MET A 112 17.00 23.48 -7.90
C MET A 112 18.27 23.72 -8.69
N GLY A 113 18.77 22.71 -9.43
CA GLY A 113 19.91 22.84 -10.32
C GLY A 113 19.68 23.88 -11.43
N SER A 114 18.47 23.90 -12.03
CA SER A 114 18.11 24.89 -13.03
C SER A 114 18.07 26.30 -12.45
N VAL A 115 17.48 26.49 -11.27
CA VAL A 115 17.45 27.80 -10.58
C VAL A 115 18.88 28.29 -10.26
N ALA A 116 19.73 27.41 -9.74
CA ALA A 116 21.13 27.76 -9.45
C ALA A 116 21.93 28.11 -10.71
N THR A 117 21.73 27.33 -11.79
CA THR A 117 22.39 27.59 -13.08
C THR A 117 21.95 28.92 -13.67
N TYR A 118 20.66 29.22 -13.62
CA TYR A 118 20.13 30.51 -14.07
C TYR A 118 20.74 31.66 -13.26
N GLY A 119 20.75 31.55 -11.92
CA GLY A 119 21.35 32.54 -11.04
C GLY A 119 22.83 32.77 -11.36
N ALA A 120 23.59 31.70 -11.56
CA ALA A 120 25.02 31.83 -11.94
C ALA A 120 25.19 32.53 -13.29
N GLN A 121 24.37 32.22 -14.30
CA GLN A 121 24.41 32.88 -15.61
C GLN A 121 24.10 34.39 -15.53
N VAL A 122 23.19 34.79 -14.63
CA VAL A 122 22.85 36.20 -14.42
C VAL A 122 23.96 36.94 -13.67
N LEU A 123 24.56 36.32 -12.65
CA LEU A 123 25.59 36.94 -11.81
C LEU A 123 26.97 37.01 -12.46
N GLN A 124 27.29 36.10 -13.38
CA GLN A 124 28.61 36.02 -14.04
C GLN A 124 28.66 36.78 -15.36
N GLY A 125 27.59 37.48 -15.74
CA GLY A 125 27.57 38.30 -16.96
C GLY A 125 28.50 39.49 -16.87
N ASP A 126 29.51 39.56 -17.74
CA ASP A 126 30.48 40.66 -17.87
C ASP A 126 29.77 41.96 -18.37
N GLY A 127 29.15 42.70 -17.43
CA GLY A 127 28.75 44.11 -17.65
C GLY A 127 27.59 44.40 -18.61
N GLU A 128 27.36 43.62 -19.62
CA GLU A 128 26.15 43.69 -20.46
C GLU A 128 25.11 42.67 -19.89
N GLN A 129 24.14 43.16 -19.18
CA GLN A 129 23.01 42.39 -18.68
C GLN A 129 22.15 41.89 -19.86
N ARG A 130 22.55 40.81 -20.51
CA ARG A 130 21.73 40.13 -21.51
C ARG A 130 20.72 39.25 -20.82
N TYR A 131 19.56 39.81 -20.58
CA TYR A 131 18.42 39.03 -20.11
C TYR A 131 17.84 38.20 -21.27
N PHE A 132 17.52 36.91 -20.98
CA PHE A 132 16.90 36.00 -21.93
C PHE A 132 17.77 35.63 -23.16
N ASP A 133 19.05 35.38 -22.94
CA ASP A 133 19.85 34.72 -23.97
C ASP A 133 19.38 33.26 -24.21
N ASN A 134 19.89 32.60 -25.24
CA ASN A 134 19.46 31.23 -25.56
C ASN A 134 19.77 30.21 -24.46
N ARG A 135 20.86 30.38 -23.67
CA ARG A 135 21.20 29.51 -22.55
C ARG A 135 20.22 29.66 -21.41
N GLN A 136 19.89 30.89 -21.05
CA GLN A 136 18.89 31.22 -20.04
C GLN A 136 17.50 30.68 -20.40
N LYS A 137 17.08 30.80 -21.66
CA LYS A 137 15.82 30.25 -22.15
C LYS A 137 15.74 28.74 -22.00
N VAL A 138 16.85 28.00 -22.28
CA VAL A 138 16.91 26.56 -22.10
C VAL A 138 16.75 26.21 -20.61
N VAL A 139 17.47 26.89 -19.72
CA VAL A 139 17.39 26.63 -18.28
C VAL A 139 16.00 26.92 -17.71
N ILE A 140 15.38 28.02 -18.13
CA ILE A 140 13.99 28.35 -17.76
C ILE A 140 13.03 27.27 -18.29
N GLY A 141 13.21 26.82 -19.51
CA GLY A 141 12.42 25.74 -20.10
C GLY A 141 12.51 24.44 -19.29
N VAL A 142 13.72 24.05 -18.88
CA VAL A 142 13.94 22.87 -18.02
C VAL A 142 13.24 23.04 -16.67
N ALA A 143 13.36 24.20 -16.04
CA ALA A 143 12.68 24.49 -14.77
C ALA A 143 11.15 24.41 -14.91
N ALA A 144 10.58 24.95 -15.99
CA ALA A 144 9.14 24.91 -16.26
C ALA A 144 8.65 23.47 -16.49
N VAL A 145 9.35 22.67 -17.27
CA VAL A 145 9.03 21.25 -17.49
C VAL A 145 9.12 20.47 -16.18
N SER A 146 10.13 20.75 -15.35
CA SER A 146 10.28 20.14 -14.03
C SER A 146 9.05 20.42 -13.15
N LEU A 147 8.62 21.67 -13.04
CA LEU A 147 7.43 22.04 -12.27
C LEU A 147 6.14 21.38 -12.78
N LEU A 148 5.95 21.30 -14.08
CA LEU A 148 4.79 20.60 -14.65
C LEU A 148 4.84 19.10 -14.33
N SER A 149 6.00 18.49 -14.44
CA SER A 149 6.20 17.08 -14.11
C SER A 149 5.87 16.77 -12.62
N ASN A 150 6.13 17.72 -11.73
CA ASN A 150 5.85 17.59 -10.31
C ASN A 150 4.36 17.33 -10.03
N ILE A 151 3.45 17.92 -10.78
CA ILE A 151 2.00 17.72 -10.63
C ILE A 151 1.65 16.25 -10.85
N PHE A 152 2.17 15.65 -11.92
CA PHE A 152 1.92 14.24 -12.25
C PHE A 152 2.58 13.30 -11.24
N ILE A 153 3.82 13.59 -10.84
CA ILE A 153 4.55 12.80 -9.85
C ILE A 153 3.80 12.82 -8.52
N THR A 154 3.36 13.99 -8.06
CA THR A 154 2.62 14.16 -6.80
C THR A 154 1.33 13.36 -6.82
N ARG A 155 0.55 13.48 -7.89
CA ARG A 155 -0.72 12.76 -8.04
C ARG A 155 -0.53 11.25 -7.94
N HIS A 156 0.39 10.68 -8.71
CA HIS A 156 0.64 9.25 -8.71
C HIS A 156 1.26 8.77 -7.39
N THR A 157 2.06 9.60 -6.73
CA THR A 157 2.61 9.28 -5.41
C THR A 157 1.50 9.06 -4.39
N ASN A 158 0.57 10.00 -4.27
CA ASN A 158 -0.53 9.92 -3.32
C ASN A 158 -1.47 8.75 -3.67
N GLU A 159 -1.83 8.61 -4.95
CA GLU A 159 -2.66 7.51 -5.45
C GLU A 159 -2.10 6.12 -5.08
N HIS A 160 -0.81 5.89 -5.29
CA HIS A 160 -0.21 4.59 -4.98
C HIS A 160 -0.18 4.28 -3.49
N PHE A 161 0.01 5.28 -2.62
CA PHE A 161 -0.04 5.07 -1.18
C PHE A 161 -1.45 4.73 -0.70
N GLU A 162 -2.43 5.53 -1.09
CA GLU A 162 -3.84 5.30 -0.77
C GLU A 162 -4.32 3.94 -1.30
N ARG A 163 -3.91 3.58 -2.52
CA ARG A 163 -4.23 2.30 -3.13
C ARG A 163 -3.58 1.13 -2.38
N ALA A 164 -2.34 1.26 -1.90
CA ALA A 164 -1.70 0.22 -1.10
C ALA A 164 -2.50 -0.09 0.17
N VAL A 165 -2.99 0.94 0.85
CA VAL A 165 -3.82 0.79 2.07
C VAL A 165 -5.21 0.24 1.72
N SER A 166 -5.87 0.76 0.69
CA SER A 166 -7.21 0.33 0.30
C SER A 166 -7.26 -1.12 -0.17
N VAL A 167 -6.29 -1.55 -0.98
CA VAL A 167 -6.17 -2.95 -1.45
C VAL A 167 -5.89 -3.89 -0.29
N TYR A 168 -5.02 -3.50 0.65
CA TYR A 168 -4.77 -4.28 1.85
C TYR A 168 -6.07 -4.47 2.65
N ASN A 169 -6.78 -3.38 2.94
CA ASN A 169 -8.02 -3.42 3.70
C ASN A 169 -9.11 -4.24 2.99
N ALA A 170 -9.24 -4.13 1.66
CA ALA A 170 -10.19 -4.90 0.87
C ALA A 170 -9.89 -6.42 0.90
N GLY A 171 -8.64 -6.80 1.06
CA GLY A 171 -8.22 -8.21 1.19
C GLY A 171 -8.50 -8.82 2.56
N GLN A 172 -8.85 -8.04 3.58
CA GLN A 172 -9.10 -8.53 4.92
C GLN A 172 -10.47 -9.22 5.04
N PRO A 173 -10.57 -10.36 5.77
CA PRO A 173 -11.84 -11.05 5.96
C PRO A 173 -12.94 -10.19 6.61
N ALA A 174 -12.56 -9.32 7.55
CA ALA A 174 -13.49 -8.40 8.23
C ALA A 174 -13.99 -7.29 7.30
N ALA A 175 -13.16 -6.79 6.38
CA ALA A 175 -13.57 -5.78 5.41
C ALA A 175 -14.60 -6.31 4.40
N ARG A 176 -14.58 -7.60 4.10
CA ARG A 176 -15.61 -8.24 3.29
C ARG A 176 -17.00 -8.21 3.96
N ASN A 177 -17.04 -8.15 5.29
CA ASN A 177 -18.29 -8.13 6.05
C ASN A 177 -18.82 -6.71 6.33
N THR A 178 -18.00 -5.66 6.19
CA THR A 178 -18.38 -4.28 6.55
C THR A 178 -18.81 -3.42 5.34
N GLY A 179 -19.43 -4.01 4.36
CA GLY A 179 -20.21 -3.20 3.43
C GLY A 179 -19.53 -2.81 2.15
N SER A 180 -19.36 -3.77 1.27
CA SER A 180 -19.40 -3.43 -0.14
C SER A 180 -20.74 -2.72 -0.41
N LEU A 181 -20.75 -1.66 -1.21
CA LEU A 181 -21.99 -1.03 -1.68
C LEU A 181 -22.98 -2.07 -2.24
N ILE A 182 -22.47 -3.17 -2.81
CA ILE A 182 -23.24 -4.32 -3.26
C ILE A 182 -24.00 -4.98 -2.11
N GLN A 183 -23.43 -5.09 -0.91
CA GLN A 183 -24.10 -5.70 0.24
C GLN A 183 -25.17 -4.77 0.83
N ARG A 184 -24.98 -3.44 0.74
CA ARG A 184 -26.02 -2.44 1.10
C ARG A 184 -27.14 -2.37 0.07
N LEU A 185 -26.85 -2.71 -1.18
CA LEU A 185 -27.83 -2.76 -2.27
C LEU A 185 -28.45 -4.16 -2.44
N ALA A 186 -27.93 -5.19 -1.75
CA ALA A 186 -28.49 -6.52 -1.80
C ALA A 186 -29.89 -6.52 -1.15
N PRO A 187 -30.89 -7.13 -1.81
CA PRO A 187 -32.21 -7.24 -1.24
C PRO A 187 -32.18 -8.07 0.05
N SER A 188 -32.85 -7.63 1.08
CA SER A 188 -32.96 -8.31 2.37
C SER A 188 -33.83 -9.58 2.31
N GLY A 189 -34.56 -9.79 1.21
CA GLY A 189 -35.33 -11.00 0.97
C GLY A 189 -35.70 -11.14 -0.51
N ILE A 190 -35.72 -12.39 -0.96
CA ILE A 190 -36.22 -12.77 -2.29
C ILE A 190 -37.43 -13.68 -2.09
N GLY A 191 -38.53 -13.36 -2.72
CA GLY A 191 -39.75 -14.12 -2.64
C GLY A 191 -40.49 -14.16 -3.98
N VAL A 192 -41.47 -15.04 -4.09
CA VAL A 192 -42.39 -15.08 -5.22
C VAL A 192 -43.71 -14.50 -4.74
N ALA A 193 -44.23 -13.47 -5.39
CA ALA A 193 -45.53 -12.88 -5.15
C ALA A 193 -46.43 -13.15 -6.34
N ALA A 194 -47.74 -13.31 -6.11
CA ALA A 194 -48.70 -13.38 -7.18
C ALA A 194 -49.14 -11.96 -7.59
N ALA A 195 -49.03 -11.64 -8.87
CA ALA A 195 -49.59 -10.40 -9.41
C ALA A 195 -51.12 -10.44 -9.36
N PRO A 196 -51.81 -9.29 -9.40
CA PRO A 196 -53.26 -9.25 -9.50
C PRO A 196 -53.85 -10.03 -10.71
N THR A 197 -53.00 -10.29 -11.70
CA THR A 197 -53.31 -11.08 -12.91
C THR A 197 -53.10 -12.59 -12.71
N GLY A 198 -52.76 -13.07 -11.49
CA GLY A 198 -52.48 -14.47 -11.19
C GLY A 198 -51.09 -14.99 -11.66
N GLN A 199 -50.27 -14.15 -12.28
CA GLN A 199 -48.92 -14.55 -12.75
C GLN A 199 -47.90 -14.48 -11.61
N PRO A 200 -47.00 -15.47 -11.49
CA PRO A 200 -45.95 -15.41 -10.49
C PRO A 200 -44.92 -14.32 -10.86
N GLN A 201 -44.63 -13.46 -9.91
CA GLN A 201 -43.63 -12.40 -10.03
C GLN A 201 -42.52 -12.56 -8.98
N LEU A 202 -41.27 -12.27 -9.37
CA LEU A 202 -40.16 -12.22 -8.43
C LEU A 202 -40.25 -10.92 -7.63
N ALA A 203 -40.37 -11.05 -6.30
CA ALA A 203 -40.42 -9.91 -5.39
C ALA A 203 -39.06 -9.78 -4.68
N LEU A 204 -38.44 -8.61 -4.79
CA LEU A 204 -37.23 -8.25 -4.06
C LEU A 204 -37.62 -7.26 -2.95
N ARG A 205 -37.18 -7.55 -1.73
CA ARG A 205 -37.48 -6.70 -0.57
C ARG A 205 -36.21 -6.04 -0.05
N TRP A 206 -36.23 -4.73 0.16
CA TRP A 206 -35.18 -3.95 0.82
C TRP A 206 -35.70 -3.41 2.16
N GLN A 207 -34.88 -3.53 3.21
CA GLN A 207 -35.08 -2.80 4.45
C GLN A 207 -34.28 -1.51 4.40
N ILE A 208 -34.97 -0.38 4.26
CA ILE A 208 -34.36 0.95 4.36
C ILE A 208 -34.36 1.31 5.85
N ARG A 209 -33.17 1.47 6.43
CA ARG A 209 -33.00 1.97 7.79
C ARG A 209 -32.53 3.40 7.75
#